data_126a7b597b403c979ebfe4e9de785d06
#
_entry.id   126a7b597b403c979ebfe4e9de785d06
#
_cell.length_a   1.000
_cell.length_b   1.000
_cell.length_c   1.000
_cell.angle_alpha   90.00
_cell.angle_beta   90.00
_cell.angle_gamma   90.00
#
_symmetry.space_group_name_H-M   'P 1'
#
loop_
_entity.id
_entity.type
_entity.pdbx_description
1 polymer ?
#
loop_
_entity_poly.entity_id
_entity_poly.type
_entity_poly.pdbx_seq_one_letter_code
_entity_poly.pdbx_strand_id
1 'polypeptide(L)'
;PAKGRLNINGQAWRPELRREMQMVFQDPFGAFNPRMTVLEIVSEALRVYEPQLNQAAMRARVGEVLRQVGLDDDILSRYPHAFSGGQRQRLAIARAIIVRPQVLVLDEPTSALDVQWQQQILALLADLQRQHGLSLIIISHDLAVIRALAHRVMVLKDGCVIEAGEVEAVFAKPNADYTKKLLMHAGT
;
A
#
# COMPACT_ATOMS: atom_id res chain seq x y z
N PRO A 1 -13.26 -13.44 -17.70
CA PRO A 1 -12.14 -12.51 -17.63
C PRO A 1 -12.61 -11.14 -18.08
N ALA A 2 -12.36 -10.12 -17.24
CA ALA A 2 -12.66 -8.73 -17.58
C ALA A 2 -11.89 -8.33 -18.84
N LYS A 3 -12.59 -7.74 -19.82
CA LYS A 3 -11.95 -7.18 -21.00
C LYS A 3 -11.55 -5.74 -20.67
N GLY A 4 -10.27 -5.43 -20.75
CA GLY A 4 -9.76 -4.10 -20.49
C GLY A 4 -8.31 -3.95 -20.95
N ARG A 5 -7.81 -2.70 -20.96
CA ARG A 5 -6.40 -2.39 -21.18
C ARG A 5 -5.86 -1.71 -19.94
N LEU A 6 -4.76 -2.22 -19.40
CA LEU A 6 -4.03 -1.57 -18.34
C LEU A 6 -2.76 -0.95 -18.94
N ASN A 7 -2.59 0.35 -18.75
CA ASN A 7 -1.39 1.08 -19.14
C ASN A 7 -0.74 1.69 -17.89
N ILE A 8 0.58 1.58 -17.80
CA ILE A 8 1.39 2.26 -16.80
C ILE A 8 2.36 3.16 -17.54
N ASN A 9 2.35 4.45 -17.24
CA ASN A 9 3.20 5.45 -17.92
C ASN A 9 3.11 5.39 -19.47
N GLY A 10 1.90 5.17 -20.01
CA GLY A 10 1.68 5.05 -21.44
C GLY A 10 2.07 3.72 -22.06
N GLN A 11 2.63 2.79 -21.29
CA GLN A 11 2.99 1.45 -21.76
C GLN A 11 1.89 0.44 -21.41
N ALA A 12 1.54 -0.42 -22.37
CA ALA A 12 0.63 -1.53 -22.09
C ALA A 12 1.22 -2.46 -21.02
N TRP A 13 0.34 -2.94 -20.13
CA TRP A 13 0.73 -3.88 -19.09
C TRP A 13 1.48 -5.08 -19.64
N ARG A 14 2.60 -5.42 -19.00
CA ARG A 14 3.41 -6.62 -19.23
C ARG A 14 4.06 -7.04 -17.91
N PRO A 15 4.47 -8.32 -17.75
CA PRO A 15 5.01 -8.85 -16.51
C PRO A 15 6.21 -8.06 -15.95
N GLU A 16 7.04 -7.47 -16.81
CA GLU A 16 8.20 -6.68 -16.43
C GLU A 16 7.84 -5.42 -15.64
N LEU A 17 6.63 -4.87 -15.88
CA LEU A 17 6.12 -3.69 -15.16
C LEU A 17 5.68 -4.01 -13.73
N ARG A 18 5.72 -5.27 -13.29
CA ARG A 18 5.41 -5.65 -11.91
C ARG A 18 6.34 -5.00 -10.89
N ARG A 19 7.59 -4.70 -11.28
CA ARG A 19 8.51 -3.95 -10.42
C ARG A 19 8.02 -2.54 -10.17
N GLU A 20 7.43 -1.91 -11.17
CA GLU A 20 6.97 -0.51 -11.11
C GLU A 20 5.66 -0.36 -10.32
N MET A 21 4.87 -1.43 -10.22
CA MET A 21 3.62 -1.42 -9.46
C MET A 21 3.59 -2.57 -8.47
N GLN A 22 3.55 -2.23 -7.19
CA GLN A 22 3.49 -3.19 -6.09
C GLN A 22 2.15 -3.07 -5.36
N MET A 23 1.80 -4.11 -4.60
CA MET A 23 0.53 -4.17 -3.88
C MET A 23 0.73 -4.62 -2.43
N VAL A 24 0.01 -3.95 -1.54
CA VAL A 24 -0.17 -4.35 -0.14
C VAL A 24 -1.61 -4.82 0.01
N PHE A 25 -1.79 -6.08 0.42
CA PHE A 25 -3.10 -6.71 0.58
C PHE A 25 -3.70 -6.39 1.95
N GLN A 26 -5.02 -6.55 2.05
CA GLN A 26 -5.82 -6.33 3.25
C GLN A 26 -5.33 -7.15 4.47
N ASP A 27 -4.92 -8.40 4.25
CA ASP A 27 -4.32 -9.25 5.28
C ASP A 27 -2.82 -9.46 5.01
N PRO A 28 -1.96 -8.61 5.57
CA PRO A 28 -0.53 -8.75 5.41
C PRO A 28 0.03 -10.00 6.07
N PHE A 29 -0.65 -10.53 7.10
CA PHE A 29 -0.20 -11.73 7.79
C PHE A 29 -0.40 -12.99 6.94
N GLY A 30 -1.56 -13.14 6.29
CA GLY A 30 -1.81 -14.22 5.34
C GLY A 30 -0.89 -14.19 4.11
N ALA A 31 -0.32 -13.00 3.81
CA ALA A 31 0.61 -12.82 2.70
C ALA A 31 2.08 -13.13 3.05
N PHE A 32 2.42 -13.39 4.33
CA PHE A 32 3.78 -13.75 4.75
C PHE A 32 3.90 -15.27 4.94
N ASN A 33 5.02 -15.82 4.47
CA ASN A 33 5.38 -17.18 4.84
C ASN A 33 5.85 -17.18 6.32
N PRO A 34 5.15 -17.87 7.25
CA PRO A 34 5.47 -17.83 8.67
C PRO A 34 6.81 -18.46 9.05
N ARG A 35 7.43 -19.17 8.11
CA ARG A 35 8.76 -19.82 8.28
C ARG A 35 9.92 -18.95 7.79
N MET A 36 9.62 -17.80 7.19
CA MET A 36 10.64 -16.86 6.72
C MET A 36 10.86 -15.77 7.75
N THR A 37 12.11 -15.35 7.89
CA THR A 37 12.52 -14.21 8.69
C THR A 37 12.13 -12.90 8.00
N VAL A 38 12.14 -11.77 8.74
CA VAL A 38 11.93 -10.43 8.19
C VAL A 38 12.88 -10.15 7.02
N LEU A 39 14.17 -10.50 7.18
CA LEU A 39 15.15 -10.33 6.11
C LEU A 39 14.73 -11.07 4.83
N GLU A 40 14.30 -12.32 4.96
CA GLU A 40 13.90 -13.15 3.82
C GLU A 40 12.64 -12.63 3.15
N ILE A 41 11.62 -12.23 3.93
CA ILE A 41 10.36 -11.70 3.43
C ILE A 41 10.56 -10.38 2.68
N VAL A 42 11.27 -9.44 3.29
CA VAL A 42 11.45 -8.12 2.70
C VAL A 42 12.39 -8.17 1.50
N SER A 43 13.42 -9.04 1.53
CA SER A 43 14.36 -9.18 0.40
C SER A 43 13.85 -10.05 -0.76
N GLU A 44 12.71 -10.72 -0.63
CA GLU A 44 12.20 -11.66 -1.64
C GLU A 44 12.18 -11.05 -3.05
N ALA A 45 11.63 -9.86 -3.18
CA ALA A 45 11.54 -9.15 -4.45
C ALA A 45 12.93 -8.75 -5.01
N LEU A 46 13.91 -8.44 -4.14
CA LEU A 46 15.28 -8.14 -4.60
C LEU A 46 15.94 -9.35 -5.24
N ARG A 47 15.68 -10.56 -4.76
CA ARG A 47 16.24 -11.80 -5.36
C ARG A 47 15.75 -12.00 -6.78
N VAL A 48 14.54 -11.51 -7.10
CA VAL A 48 13.94 -11.61 -8.45
C VAL A 48 14.45 -10.50 -9.37
N TYR A 49 14.44 -9.24 -8.87
CA TYR A 49 14.70 -8.08 -9.73
C TYR A 49 16.15 -7.61 -9.71
N GLU A 50 16.92 -7.97 -8.69
CA GLU A 50 18.32 -7.58 -8.51
C GLU A 50 19.17 -8.80 -8.07
N PRO A 51 19.17 -9.91 -8.82
CA PRO A 51 19.83 -11.17 -8.42
C PRO A 51 21.36 -11.07 -8.25
N GLN A 52 21.95 -9.99 -8.77
CA GLN A 52 23.38 -9.69 -8.62
C GLN A 52 23.76 -9.15 -7.22
N LEU A 53 22.78 -8.77 -6.39
CA LEU A 53 23.07 -8.28 -5.05
C LEU A 53 23.62 -9.39 -4.17
N ASN A 54 24.79 -9.14 -3.56
CA ASN A 54 25.33 -10.04 -2.54
C ASN A 54 24.54 -9.91 -1.22
N GLN A 55 24.74 -10.87 -0.32
CA GLN A 55 24.00 -10.94 0.94
C GLN A 55 24.20 -9.69 1.84
N ALA A 56 25.39 -9.09 1.86
CA ALA A 56 25.68 -7.91 2.65
C ALA A 56 24.91 -6.68 2.12
N ALA A 57 24.92 -6.46 0.80
CA ALA A 57 24.18 -5.38 0.15
C ALA A 57 22.66 -5.56 0.32
N MET A 58 22.17 -6.80 0.20
CA MET A 58 20.76 -7.12 0.43
C MET A 58 20.33 -6.80 1.87
N ARG A 59 21.14 -7.22 2.86
CA ARG A 59 20.88 -6.90 4.27
C ARG A 59 20.88 -5.40 4.55
N ALA A 60 21.84 -4.65 3.99
CA ALA A 60 21.90 -3.20 4.12
C ALA A 60 20.65 -2.52 3.54
N ARG A 61 20.21 -2.97 2.34
CA ARG A 61 19.01 -2.45 1.67
C ARG A 61 17.74 -2.72 2.47
N VAL A 62 17.61 -3.91 3.05
CA VAL A 62 16.47 -4.25 3.93
C VAL A 62 16.48 -3.37 5.19
N GLY A 63 17.63 -3.19 5.83
CA GLY A 63 17.76 -2.30 7.00
C GLY A 63 17.38 -0.86 6.66
N GLU A 64 17.80 -0.33 5.51
CA GLU A 64 17.40 1.00 5.03
C GLU A 64 15.87 1.13 4.92
N VAL A 65 15.23 0.16 4.25
CA VAL A 65 13.77 0.18 4.05
C VAL A 65 13.01 0.00 5.37
N LEU A 66 13.49 -0.84 6.29
CA LEU A 66 12.87 -0.98 7.61
C LEU A 66 12.84 0.36 8.36
N ARG A 67 13.96 1.10 8.35
CA ARG A 67 13.99 2.44 8.96
C ARG A 67 13.03 3.43 8.30
N GLN A 68 12.86 3.36 6.98
CA GLN A 68 11.89 4.20 6.25
C GLN A 68 10.45 3.95 6.70
N VAL A 69 10.12 2.71 7.08
CA VAL A 69 8.79 2.39 7.62
C VAL A 69 8.71 2.47 9.15
N GLY A 70 9.75 3.01 9.81
CA GLY A 70 9.80 3.19 11.27
C GLY A 70 9.94 1.90 12.06
N LEU A 71 10.70 0.95 11.52
CA LEU A 71 11.11 -0.28 12.19
C LEU A 71 12.64 -0.32 12.32
N ASP A 72 13.13 -0.86 13.46
CA ASP A 72 14.55 -1.04 13.68
C ASP A 72 15.10 -2.23 12.88
N ASP A 73 16.37 -2.21 12.55
CA ASP A 73 17.02 -3.28 11.80
C ASP A 73 17.50 -4.46 12.67
N ASP A 74 17.34 -4.38 13.98
CA ASP A 74 17.58 -5.48 14.92
C ASP A 74 16.57 -6.64 14.76
N ILE A 75 15.45 -6.40 14.05
CA ILE A 75 14.37 -7.37 13.84
C ILE A 75 14.61 -8.32 12.66
N LEU A 76 15.69 -8.16 11.90
CA LEU A 76 15.95 -8.88 10.64
C LEU A 76 15.86 -10.43 10.78
N SER A 77 16.22 -10.97 11.94
CA SER A 77 16.17 -12.43 12.22
C SER A 77 14.85 -12.88 12.85
N ARG A 78 13.93 -11.97 13.15
CA ARG A 78 12.64 -12.32 13.76
C ARG A 78 11.65 -12.84 12.71
N TYR A 79 10.65 -13.56 13.18
CA TYR A 79 9.56 -14.12 12.37
C TYR A 79 8.29 -13.27 12.46
N PRO A 80 7.39 -13.31 11.44
CA PRO A 80 6.19 -12.48 11.38
C PRO A 80 5.27 -12.58 12.61
N HIS A 81 5.18 -13.74 13.23
CA HIS A 81 4.32 -13.95 14.40
C HIS A 81 4.74 -13.17 15.65
N ALA A 82 6.00 -12.67 15.69
CA ALA A 82 6.52 -11.89 16.81
C ALA A 82 6.08 -10.40 16.78
N PHE A 83 5.30 -9.96 15.77
CA PHE A 83 4.96 -8.56 15.56
C PHE A 83 3.48 -8.26 15.80
N SER A 84 3.18 -7.03 16.27
CA SER A 84 1.83 -6.49 16.34
C SER A 84 1.22 -6.26 14.94
N GLY A 85 -0.09 -6.03 14.86
CA GLY A 85 -0.77 -5.75 13.60
C GLY A 85 -0.17 -4.56 12.84
N GLY A 86 0.07 -3.45 13.53
CA GLY A 86 0.69 -2.26 12.93
C GLY A 86 2.12 -2.48 12.46
N GLN A 87 2.92 -3.27 13.19
CA GLN A 87 4.27 -3.64 12.78
C GLN A 87 4.24 -4.55 11.53
N ARG A 88 3.30 -5.50 11.45
CA ARG A 88 3.11 -6.35 10.26
C ARG A 88 2.71 -5.53 9.05
N GLN A 89 1.85 -4.52 9.23
CA GLN A 89 1.48 -3.60 8.15
C GLN A 89 2.70 -2.84 7.65
N ARG A 90 3.55 -2.33 8.54
CA ARG A 90 4.81 -1.67 8.17
C ARG A 90 5.76 -2.63 7.42
N LEU A 91 5.85 -3.89 7.82
CA LEU A 91 6.63 -4.91 7.11
C LEU A 91 6.07 -5.18 5.70
N ALA A 92 4.75 -5.23 5.53
CA ALA A 92 4.12 -5.39 4.21
C ALA A 92 4.42 -4.19 3.29
N ILE A 93 4.37 -2.97 3.83
CA ILE A 93 4.77 -1.76 3.11
C ILE A 93 6.26 -1.84 2.75
N ALA A 94 7.15 -2.20 3.70
CA ALA A 94 8.58 -2.35 3.46
C ALA A 94 8.88 -3.34 2.32
N ARG A 95 8.23 -4.52 2.33
CA ARG A 95 8.33 -5.52 1.27
C ARG A 95 7.93 -4.97 -0.09
N ALA A 96 6.89 -4.14 -0.13
CA ALA A 96 6.40 -3.56 -1.38
C ALA A 96 7.32 -2.45 -1.92
N ILE A 97 7.85 -1.57 -1.05
CA ILE A 97 8.64 -0.41 -1.49
C ILE A 97 10.12 -0.70 -1.72
N ILE A 98 10.65 -1.87 -1.30
CA ILE A 98 12.08 -2.20 -1.39
C ILE A 98 12.61 -2.19 -2.84
N VAL A 99 11.75 -2.50 -3.81
CA VAL A 99 12.07 -2.46 -5.24
C VAL A 99 11.91 -1.09 -5.88
N ARG A 100 11.57 -0.07 -5.07
CA ARG A 100 11.33 1.31 -5.49
C ARG A 100 10.28 1.42 -6.60
N PRO A 101 9.04 0.98 -6.35
CA PRO A 101 7.96 1.06 -7.32
C PRO A 101 7.58 2.52 -7.59
N GLN A 102 6.92 2.75 -8.73
CA GLN A 102 6.32 4.06 -9.05
C GLN A 102 4.88 4.15 -8.54
N VAL A 103 4.19 3.01 -8.45
CA VAL A 103 2.81 2.91 -7.99
C VAL A 103 2.70 1.88 -6.88
N LEU A 104 2.04 2.25 -5.79
CA LEU A 104 1.69 1.35 -4.70
C LEU A 104 0.18 1.24 -4.58
N VAL A 105 -0.35 0.04 -4.79
CA VAL A 105 -1.76 -0.29 -4.58
C VAL A 105 -1.92 -0.77 -3.13
N LEU A 106 -2.86 -0.18 -2.42
CA LEU A 106 -3.14 -0.44 -1.02
C LEU A 106 -4.61 -0.90 -0.90
N ASP A 107 -4.80 -2.16 -0.56
CA ASP A 107 -6.14 -2.73 -0.38
C ASP A 107 -6.45 -2.78 1.11
N GLU A 108 -7.38 -1.92 1.55
CA GLU A 108 -7.80 -1.78 2.95
C GLU A 108 -6.63 -1.69 3.95
N PRO A 109 -5.66 -0.75 3.75
CA PRO A 109 -4.37 -0.78 4.46
C PRO A 109 -4.46 -0.56 5.97
N THR A 110 -5.61 -0.16 6.50
CA THR A 110 -5.78 0.18 7.92
C THR A 110 -6.99 -0.49 8.57
N SER A 111 -7.76 -1.30 7.84
CA SER A 111 -9.05 -1.87 8.30
C SER A 111 -8.94 -2.79 9.54
N ALA A 112 -7.78 -3.42 9.75
CA ALA A 112 -7.53 -4.31 10.88
C ALA A 112 -6.74 -3.66 12.04
N LEU A 113 -6.57 -2.33 12.00
CA LEU A 113 -5.79 -1.57 12.97
C LEU A 113 -6.67 -0.72 13.87
N ASP A 114 -6.23 -0.51 15.11
CA ASP A 114 -6.82 0.51 15.96
C ASP A 114 -6.51 1.93 15.47
N VAL A 115 -7.25 2.92 15.96
CA VAL A 115 -7.19 4.31 15.50
C VAL A 115 -5.77 4.90 15.57
N GLN A 116 -5.02 4.55 16.62
CA GLN A 116 -3.67 5.08 16.81
C GLN A 116 -2.70 4.54 15.73
N TRP A 117 -2.73 3.24 15.47
CA TRP A 117 -1.92 2.62 14.43
C TRP A 117 -2.36 3.05 13.03
N GLN A 118 -3.67 3.22 12.80
CA GLN A 118 -4.20 3.76 11.56
C GLN A 118 -3.58 5.12 11.23
N GLN A 119 -3.61 6.08 12.16
CA GLN A 119 -3.01 7.40 11.97
C GLN A 119 -1.51 7.33 11.63
N GLN A 120 -0.77 6.44 12.30
CA GLN A 120 0.65 6.26 12.04
C GLN A 120 0.93 5.69 10.64
N ILE A 121 0.11 4.75 10.16
CA ILE A 121 0.23 4.21 8.80
C ILE A 121 -0.13 5.27 7.76
N LEU A 122 -1.16 6.09 7.99
CA LEU A 122 -1.51 7.18 7.07
C LEU A 122 -0.38 8.22 6.98
N ALA A 123 0.20 8.61 8.11
CA ALA A 123 1.36 9.52 8.14
C ALA A 123 2.55 8.93 7.38
N LEU A 124 2.88 7.65 7.60
CA LEU A 124 3.93 6.94 6.88
C LEU A 124 3.70 6.96 5.37
N LEU A 125 2.48 6.65 4.91
CA LEU A 125 2.15 6.63 3.48
C LEU A 125 2.26 8.02 2.84
N ALA A 126 1.82 9.06 3.55
CA ALA A 126 1.98 10.45 3.10
C ALA A 126 3.46 10.85 2.99
N ASP A 127 4.31 10.41 3.93
CA ASP A 127 5.74 10.66 3.90
C ASP A 127 6.42 9.94 2.73
N LEU A 128 6.10 8.67 2.51
CA LEU A 128 6.61 7.89 1.39
C LEU A 128 6.21 8.51 0.04
N GLN A 129 4.96 8.99 -0.08
CA GLN A 129 4.49 9.69 -1.28
C GLN A 129 5.33 10.94 -1.56
N ARG A 130 5.57 11.77 -0.54
CA ARG A 130 6.34 13.02 -0.68
C ARG A 130 7.82 12.78 -0.96
N GLN A 131 8.45 11.82 -0.27
CA GLN A 131 9.89 11.58 -0.35
C GLN A 131 10.30 10.85 -1.62
N HIS A 132 9.45 9.94 -2.11
CA HIS A 132 9.79 9.06 -3.23
C HIS A 132 9.01 9.37 -4.51
N GLY A 133 8.10 10.36 -4.51
CA GLY A 133 7.22 10.63 -5.65
C GLY A 133 6.29 9.47 -5.98
N LEU A 134 5.95 8.66 -4.96
CA LEU A 134 5.18 7.44 -5.10
C LEU A 134 3.71 7.77 -5.39
N SER A 135 3.15 7.19 -6.44
CA SER A 135 1.71 7.27 -6.70
C SER A 135 0.98 6.20 -5.87
N LEU A 136 -0.04 6.61 -5.12
CA LEU A 136 -0.85 5.69 -4.31
C LEU A 136 -2.20 5.43 -4.98
N ILE A 137 -2.60 4.17 -5.06
CA ILE A 137 -3.97 3.74 -5.36
C ILE A 137 -4.51 3.09 -4.09
N ILE A 138 -5.47 3.73 -3.45
CA ILE A 138 -6.00 3.28 -2.15
C ILE A 138 -7.42 2.78 -2.35
N ILE A 139 -7.66 1.55 -1.95
CA ILE A 139 -9.00 0.96 -1.87
C ILE A 139 -9.38 0.97 -0.39
N SER A 140 -10.45 1.65 -0.06
CA SER A 140 -10.94 1.71 1.32
C SER A 140 -12.44 2.01 1.36
N HIS A 141 -13.11 1.47 2.36
CA HIS A 141 -14.48 1.87 2.74
C HIS A 141 -14.46 3.00 3.79
N ASP A 142 -13.30 3.30 4.37
CA ASP A 142 -13.13 4.40 5.34
C ASP A 142 -12.85 5.71 4.59
N LEU A 143 -13.83 6.61 4.61
CA LEU A 143 -13.75 7.90 3.95
C LEU A 143 -12.72 8.84 4.59
N ALA A 144 -12.40 8.67 5.88
CA ALA A 144 -11.36 9.43 6.53
C ALA A 144 -9.97 9.11 5.95
N VAL A 145 -9.72 7.84 5.63
CA VAL A 145 -8.49 7.40 4.94
C VAL A 145 -8.38 8.05 3.55
N ILE A 146 -9.48 8.03 2.79
CA ILE A 146 -9.51 8.64 1.45
C ILE A 146 -9.24 10.13 1.54
N ARG A 147 -9.91 10.84 2.45
CA ARG A 147 -9.73 12.29 2.65
C ARG A 147 -8.30 12.66 3.08
N ALA A 148 -7.65 11.80 3.88
CA ALA A 148 -6.31 12.06 4.40
C ALA A 148 -5.20 11.94 3.35
N LEU A 149 -5.37 11.07 2.34
CA LEU A 149 -4.27 10.71 1.43
C LEU A 149 -4.56 10.95 -0.04
N ALA A 150 -5.82 10.87 -0.47
CA ALA A 150 -6.16 10.89 -1.88
C ALA A 150 -6.43 12.31 -2.39
N HIS A 151 -5.92 12.62 -3.59
CA HIS A 151 -6.25 13.84 -4.31
C HIS A 151 -7.53 13.65 -5.14
N ARG A 152 -7.74 12.46 -5.67
CA ARG A 152 -8.89 12.09 -6.48
C ARG A 152 -9.55 10.84 -5.94
N VAL A 153 -10.86 10.75 -6.09
CA VAL A 153 -11.66 9.60 -5.68
C VAL A 153 -12.44 9.03 -6.86
N MET A 154 -12.64 7.73 -6.79
CA MET A 154 -13.48 6.98 -7.72
C MET A 154 -14.41 6.10 -6.89
N VAL A 155 -15.71 6.33 -6.98
CA VAL A 155 -16.73 5.56 -6.26
C VAL A 155 -17.20 4.42 -7.14
N LEU A 156 -17.03 3.20 -6.66
CA LEU A 156 -17.44 1.98 -7.37
C LEU A 156 -18.67 1.37 -6.71
N LYS A 157 -19.60 0.91 -7.55
CA LYS A 157 -20.75 0.09 -7.13
C LYS A 157 -21.02 -0.96 -8.20
N ASP A 158 -21.22 -2.21 -7.78
CA ASP A 158 -21.54 -3.34 -8.66
C ASP A 158 -20.56 -3.47 -9.86
N GLY A 159 -19.27 -3.20 -9.61
CA GLY A 159 -18.21 -3.25 -10.65
C GLY A 159 -18.18 -2.05 -11.61
N CYS A 160 -19.04 -1.04 -11.41
CA CYS A 160 -19.09 0.17 -12.24
C CYS A 160 -18.62 1.40 -11.48
N VAL A 161 -17.91 2.30 -12.16
CA VAL A 161 -17.60 3.63 -11.66
C VAL A 161 -18.85 4.49 -11.79
N ILE A 162 -19.41 4.93 -10.67
CA ILE A 162 -20.62 5.75 -10.64
C ILE A 162 -20.33 7.24 -10.43
N GLU A 163 -19.19 7.56 -9.84
CA GLU A 163 -18.73 8.94 -9.66
C GLU A 163 -17.21 8.97 -9.56
N ALA A 164 -16.57 10.00 -10.12
CA ALA A 164 -15.15 10.24 -9.99
C ALA A 164 -14.83 11.73 -10.05
N GLY A 165 -13.83 12.18 -9.28
CA GLY A 165 -13.41 13.59 -9.27
C GLY A 165 -12.34 13.87 -8.23
N GLU A 166 -12.06 15.15 -8.01
CA GLU A 166 -11.26 15.62 -6.89
C GLU A 166 -11.99 15.29 -5.58
N VAL A 167 -11.26 14.84 -4.54
CA VAL A 167 -11.86 14.40 -3.27
C VAL A 167 -12.74 15.48 -2.67
N GLU A 168 -12.23 16.70 -2.56
CA GLU A 168 -12.96 17.81 -1.96
C GLU A 168 -14.25 18.16 -2.73
N ALA A 169 -14.23 18.10 -4.06
CA ALA A 169 -15.38 18.38 -4.90
C ALA A 169 -16.48 17.31 -4.74
N VAL A 170 -16.09 16.03 -4.80
CA VAL A 170 -17.03 14.90 -4.67
C VAL A 170 -17.61 14.84 -3.26
N PHE A 171 -16.81 15.13 -2.22
CA PHE A 171 -17.28 15.08 -0.83
C PHE A 171 -18.17 16.27 -0.46
N ALA A 172 -17.87 17.46 -1.00
CA ALA A 172 -18.69 18.65 -0.75
C ALA A 172 -20.03 18.62 -1.49
N LYS A 173 -20.03 18.10 -2.74
CA LYS A 173 -21.22 18.10 -3.61
C LYS A 173 -21.31 16.82 -4.42
N PRO A 174 -21.65 15.68 -3.80
CA PRO A 174 -21.81 14.42 -4.51
C PRO A 174 -22.99 14.49 -5.50
N ASN A 175 -22.80 13.97 -6.72
CA ASN A 175 -23.84 13.93 -7.73
C ASN A 175 -24.66 12.63 -7.62
N ALA A 176 -23.99 11.49 -7.46
CA ALA A 176 -24.64 10.19 -7.41
C ALA A 176 -25.32 9.94 -6.05
N ASP A 177 -26.55 9.42 -6.07
CA ASP A 177 -27.31 9.15 -4.84
C ASP A 177 -26.60 8.11 -3.94
N TYR A 178 -25.88 7.18 -4.53
CA TYR A 178 -25.09 6.22 -3.75
C TYR A 178 -23.94 6.92 -3.01
N THR A 179 -23.23 7.84 -3.66
CA THR A 179 -22.17 8.65 -3.02
C THR A 179 -22.73 9.48 -1.87
N LYS A 180 -23.90 10.11 -2.07
CA LYS A 180 -24.60 10.84 -0.99
C LYS A 180 -24.85 9.96 0.23
N LYS A 181 -25.38 8.74 -0.01
CA LYS A 181 -25.64 7.77 1.07
C LYS A 181 -24.35 7.35 1.78
N LEU A 182 -23.27 7.06 1.04
CA LEU A 182 -21.97 6.71 1.64
C LEU A 182 -21.46 7.81 2.57
N LEU A 183 -21.50 9.07 2.11
CA LEU A 183 -21.02 10.22 2.87
C LEU A 183 -21.88 10.49 4.11
N MET A 184 -23.20 10.29 4.04
CA MET A 184 -24.10 10.43 5.19
C MET A 184 -23.80 9.39 6.29
N HIS A 185 -23.49 8.14 5.94
CA HIS A 185 -23.20 7.09 6.91
C HIS A 185 -21.82 7.21 7.56
N ALA A 186 -20.88 7.87 6.91
CA ALA A 186 -19.54 8.07 7.43
C ALA A 186 -19.40 9.33 8.31
N GLY A 187 -20.40 10.18 8.35
CA GLY A 187 -20.45 11.40 9.17
C GLY A 187 -21.12 11.22 10.54
N THR A 188 -21.53 10.00 10.87
CA THR A 188 -22.01 9.57 12.19
C THR A 188 -20.99 8.72 12.87
#